data_3c935f0958ccf40a8742bbafbda18dbe
#
_entry.id   3c935f0958ccf40a8742bbafbda18dbe
#
_cell.length_a   1.000
_cell.length_b   1.000
_cell.length_c   1.000
_cell.angle_alpha   90.00
_cell.angle_beta   90.00
_cell.angle_gamma   90.00
#
_symmetry.space_group_name_H-M   'P 1'
#
loop_
_entity.id
_entity.type
_entity.pdbx_description
1 polymer ?
#
loop_
_entity_poly.entity_id
_entity_poly.type
_entity_poly.pdbx_seq_one_letter_code
_entity_poly.pdbx_strand_id
1 'polypeptide(L)'
;NMAAQMIQAGDADIVVAGGMENMSMAPYAAMNARFGYRMNNGKLVDTMVNDALWDAFNDYHMIKTADNICEQWGLTREELDVFAANSQQKAAAAQESGAFDAEIVPVMVKKKKETIEFKKDEGPRPGTTVETLAKLRTINPGGFVTAGNASGINDGAAAIVVMSEEKAKELGVKPMATFVAGALAGVDPSIMGIGPVAATKKVMAKTGMKIEDFDIIEANEAFAAQSVAVGKDLGIDTEKQLNPNGGAIALGHPVGASGCRILVTLLHEMQARGAKTGLATLCIGGGMGCSTIVKIED
;
A
#
# COMPACT_ATOMS: atom_id res chain seq x y z
N ASN A 1 2.19 9.79 -10.15
CA ASN A 1 3.26 9.92 -11.16
C ASN A 1 2.73 10.31 -12.53
N MET A 2 1.67 9.67 -13.06
CA MET A 2 1.08 10.02 -14.36
C MET A 2 0.50 11.44 -14.37
N ALA A 3 -0.19 11.86 -13.31
CA ALA A 3 -0.71 13.22 -13.19
C ALA A 3 0.41 14.28 -13.31
N ALA A 4 1.53 14.07 -12.61
CA ALA A 4 2.69 14.96 -12.71
C ALA A 4 3.28 14.96 -14.14
N GLN A 5 3.34 13.81 -14.80
CA GLN A 5 3.81 13.73 -16.19
C GLN A 5 2.90 14.47 -17.17
N MET A 6 1.57 14.37 -17.01
CA MET A 6 0.60 15.12 -17.85
C MET A 6 0.77 16.64 -17.69
N ILE A 7 0.98 17.09 -16.45
CA ILE A 7 1.22 18.52 -16.19
C ILE A 7 2.57 18.96 -16.76
N GLN A 8 3.63 18.20 -16.57
CA GLN A 8 4.95 18.48 -17.13
C GLN A 8 4.97 18.46 -18.67
N ALA A 9 4.14 17.63 -19.29
CA ALA A 9 3.97 17.57 -20.74
C ALA A 9 3.12 18.75 -21.30
N GLY A 10 2.44 19.50 -20.44
CA GLY A 10 1.51 20.56 -20.85
C GLY A 10 0.13 20.06 -21.29
N ASP A 11 -0.20 18.80 -21.02
CA ASP A 11 -1.49 18.22 -21.38
C ASP A 11 -2.61 18.62 -20.40
N ALA A 12 -2.24 19.04 -19.18
CA ALA A 12 -3.18 19.46 -18.14
C ALA A 12 -2.51 20.43 -17.16
N ASP A 13 -3.28 21.34 -16.58
CA ASP A 13 -2.84 22.23 -15.49
C ASP A 13 -3.18 21.69 -14.12
N ILE A 14 -4.31 20.99 -14.02
CA ILE A 14 -4.82 20.40 -12.78
C ILE A 14 -5.31 18.97 -13.08
N VAL A 15 -4.93 18.02 -12.25
CA VAL A 15 -5.36 16.63 -12.34
C VAL A 15 -5.82 16.15 -10.97
N VAL A 16 -7.00 15.54 -10.90
CA VAL A 16 -7.41 14.74 -9.73
C VAL A 16 -6.92 13.33 -9.95
N ALA A 17 -6.02 12.87 -9.10
CA ALA A 17 -5.47 11.53 -9.13
C ALA A 17 -5.91 10.76 -7.88
N GLY A 18 -6.32 9.52 -8.07
CA GLY A 18 -6.79 8.69 -6.95
C GLY A 18 -7.08 7.28 -7.38
N GLY A 19 -7.61 6.53 -6.46
CA GLY A 19 -8.05 5.16 -6.69
C GLY A 19 -9.05 4.72 -5.64
N MET A 20 -9.79 3.70 -5.98
CA MET A 20 -10.72 3.04 -5.08
C MET A 20 -10.68 1.53 -5.27
N GLU A 21 -11.07 0.81 -4.25
CA GLU A 21 -11.28 -0.63 -4.30
C GLU A 21 -12.49 -1.00 -3.46
N ASN A 22 -13.23 -1.98 -3.92
CA ASN A 22 -14.33 -2.58 -3.18
C ASN A 22 -14.21 -4.11 -3.24
N MET A 23 -13.29 -4.64 -2.43
CA MET A 23 -13.01 -6.07 -2.38
C MET A 23 -14.17 -6.86 -1.79
N SER A 24 -14.93 -6.27 -0.86
CA SER A 24 -16.07 -6.93 -0.22
C SER A 24 -17.24 -7.18 -1.18
N MET A 25 -17.31 -6.45 -2.30
CA MET A 25 -18.35 -6.64 -3.32
C MET A 25 -17.82 -7.19 -4.65
N ALA A 26 -16.58 -7.70 -4.67
CA ALA A 26 -16.04 -8.36 -5.85
C ALA A 26 -16.93 -9.54 -6.27
N PRO A 27 -17.38 -9.61 -7.53
CA PRO A 27 -18.31 -10.64 -7.95
C PRO A 27 -17.62 -11.99 -8.16
N TYR A 28 -18.42 -13.04 -8.17
CA TYR A 28 -18.01 -14.35 -8.67
C TYR A 28 -18.42 -14.50 -10.13
N ALA A 29 -17.52 -14.95 -10.98
CA ALA A 29 -17.76 -15.19 -12.41
C ALA A 29 -18.04 -16.68 -12.69
N ALA A 30 -19.10 -16.95 -13.43
CA ALA A 30 -19.37 -18.28 -13.97
C ALA A 30 -18.70 -18.39 -15.34
N MET A 31 -17.51 -18.99 -15.40
CA MET A 31 -16.74 -19.14 -16.63
C MET A 31 -17.50 -19.99 -17.65
N ASN A 32 -17.42 -19.61 -18.92
CA ASN A 32 -18.14 -20.28 -20.05
C ASN A 32 -19.68 -20.22 -20.00
N ALA A 33 -20.29 -19.61 -19.00
CA ALA A 33 -21.76 -19.52 -18.89
C ALA A 33 -22.41 -18.81 -20.10
N ARG A 34 -21.71 -17.87 -20.74
CA ARG A 34 -22.16 -17.15 -21.93
C ARG A 34 -22.54 -18.08 -23.09
N PHE A 35 -21.82 -19.20 -23.20
CA PHE A 35 -22.06 -20.21 -24.27
C PHE A 35 -22.80 -21.44 -23.76
N GLY A 36 -23.19 -21.45 -22.48
CA GLY A 36 -23.90 -22.53 -21.81
C GLY A 36 -23.01 -23.69 -21.38
N TYR A 37 -23.42 -24.33 -20.26
CA TYR A 37 -22.80 -25.56 -19.79
C TYR A 37 -23.54 -26.75 -20.43
N ARG A 38 -22.86 -27.51 -21.27
CA ARG A 38 -23.48 -28.65 -21.95
C ARG A 38 -23.52 -29.91 -21.09
N MET A 39 -22.46 -30.16 -20.33
CA MET A 39 -22.31 -31.37 -19.48
C MET A 39 -21.24 -31.09 -18.42
N ASN A 40 -21.34 -31.76 -17.28
CA ASN A 40 -20.51 -31.62 -16.10
C ASN A 40 -20.73 -30.30 -15.29
N ASN A 41 -20.09 -30.23 -14.14
CA ASN A 41 -20.22 -29.11 -13.23
C ASN A 41 -19.50 -27.87 -13.78
N GLY A 42 -20.09 -26.68 -13.56
CA GLY A 42 -19.41 -25.38 -13.70
C GLY A 42 -18.71 -24.96 -12.42
N LYS A 43 -17.73 -24.08 -12.55
CA LYS A 43 -17.05 -23.45 -11.41
C LYS A 43 -17.44 -21.97 -11.34
N LEU A 44 -17.62 -21.46 -10.13
CA LEU A 44 -17.62 -20.04 -9.84
C LEU A 44 -16.19 -19.62 -9.50
N VAL A 45 -15.71 -18.55 -10.11
CA VAL A 45 -14.38 -18.00 -9.90
C VAL A 45 -14.51 -16.70 -9.11
N ASP A 46 -13.84 -16.59 -7.98
CA ASP A 46 -13.71 -15.35 -7.21
C ASP A 46 -12.83 -14.38 -8.03
N THR A 47 -13.43 -13.30 -8.53
CA THR A 47 -12.72 -12.33 -9.35
C THR A 47 -11.72 -11.52 -8.55
N MET A 48 -11.93 -11.30 -7.25
CA MET A 48 -10.94 -10.66 -6.39
C MET A 48 -9.63 -11.46 -6.35
N VAL A 49 -9.73 -12.78 -6.18
CA VAL A 49 -8.55 -13.64 -6.17
C VAL A 49 -7.95 -13.77 -7.56
N ASN A 50 -8.79 -14.10 -8.57
CA ASN A 50 -8.32 -14.40 -9.92
C ASN A 50 -7.68 -13.19 -10.62
N ASP A 51 -8.23 -12.00 -10.43
CA ASP A 51 -7.83 -10.82 -11.20
C ASP A 51 -6.82 -9.94 -10.43
N ALA A 52 -6.81 -9.99 -9.09
CA ALA A 52 -5.95 -9.14 -8.26
C ALA A 52 -4.91 -9.90 -7.43
N LEU A 53 -5.24 -11.08 -6.91
CA LEU A 53 -4.40 -11.80 -5.95
C LEU A 53 -3.76 -13.07 -6.50
N TRP A 54 -3.85 -13.29 -7.81
CA TRP A 54 -3.28 -14.44 -8.50
C TRP A 54 -2.10 -14.02 -9.38
N ASP A 55 -0.97 -14.70 -9.23
CA ASP A 55 0.15 -14.55 -10.15
C ASP A 55 -0.12 -15.36 -11.41
N ALA A 56 -0.49 -14.67 -12.49
CA ALA A 56 -0.82 -15.27 -13.76
C ALA A 56 0.40 -15.88 -14.50
N PHE A 57 1.62 -15.51 -14.12
CA PHE A 57 2.84 -16.04 -14.73
C PHE A 57 3.23 -17.40 -14.15
N ASN A 58 3.03 -17.57 -12.83
CA ASN A 58 3.44 -18.77 -12.11
C ASN A 58 2.25 -19.62 -11.63
N ASP A 59 1.00 -19.17 -11.90
CA ASP A 59 -0.24 -19.88 -11.60
C ASP A 59 -0.43 -20.22 -10.13
N TYR A 60 -0.23 -19.23 -9.24
CA TYR A 60 -0.47 -19.34 -7.81
C TYR A 60 -0.86 -18.01 -7.15
N HIS A 61 -1.38 -18.10 -5.92
CA HIS A 61 -1.78 -16.93 -5.13
C HIS A 61 -0.57 -16.07 -4.73
N MET A 62 -0.73 -14.74 -4.66
CA MET A 62 0.32 -13.78 -4.24
C MET A 62 0.97 -14.11 -2.90
N ILE A 63 0.29 -14.85 -2.01
CA ILE A 63 0.86 -15.36 -0.76
C ILE A 63 2.13 -16.20 -1.02
N LYS A 64 2.15 -17.00 -2.12
CA LYS A 64 3.34 -17.79 -2.45
C LYS A 64 4.52 -16.91 -2.84
N THR A 65 4.28 -15.76 -3.46
CA THR A 65 5.37 -14.80 -3.75
C THR A 65 6.03 -14.28 -2.46
N ALA A 66 5.24 -14.09 -1.41
CA ALA A 66 5.75 -13.68 -0.10
C ALA A 66 6.54 -14.81 0.59
N ASP A 67 6.07 -16.07 0.51
CA ASP A 67 6.84 -17.22 0.99
C ASP A 67 8.17 -17.36 0.21
N ASN A 68 8.17 -17.16 -1.12
CA ASN A 68 9.39 -17.18 -1.94
C ASN A 68 10.41 -16.12 -1.49
N ILE A 69 9.94 -14.93 -1.12
CA ILE A 69 10.81 -13.88 -0.55
C ILE A 69 11.42 -14.36 0.77
N CYS A 70 10.64 -14.98 1.65
CA CYS A 70 11.17 -15.53 2.90
C CYS A 70 12.27 -16.55 2.64
N GLU A 71 12.04 -17.48 1.71
CA GLU A 71 13.02 -18.51 1.32
C GLU A 71 14.30 -17.87 0.76
N GLN A 72 14.17 -16.89 -0.12
CA GLN A 72 15.31 -16.28 -0.82
C GLN A 72 16.13 -15.32 0.06
N TRP A 73 15.47 -14.57 0.97
CA TRP A 73 16.13 -13.63 1.90
C TRP A 73 16.46 -14.25 3.26
N GLY A 74 16.13 -15.53 3.47
CA GLY A 74 16.36 -16.22 4.74
C GLY A 74 15.60 -15.60 5.90
N LEU A 75 14.37 -15.13 5.66
CA LEU A 75 13.55 -14.49 6.69
C LEU A 75 12.88 -15.54 7.57
N THR A 76 12.75 -15.23 8.85
CA THR A 76 12.08 -16.09 9.82
C THR A 76 10.64 -15.64 10.05
N ARG A 77 9.79 -16.56 10.47
CA ARG A 77 8.41 -16.27 10.90
C ARG A 77 8.38 -15.24 12.04
N GLU A 78 9.32 -15.28 12.94
CA GLU A 78 9.42 -14.34 14.06
C GLU A 78 9.69 -12.90 13.58
N GLU A 79 10.61 -12.70 12.64
CA GLU A 79 10.85 -11.38 12.03
C GLU A 79 9.57 -10.79 11.42
N LEU A 80 8.78 -11.62 10.74
CA LEU A 80 7.52 -11.20 10.13
C LEU A 80 6.48 -10.82 11.20
N ASP A 81 6.37 -11.61 12.25
CA ASP A 81 5.40 -11.38 13.32
C ASP A 81 5.79 -10.14 14.15
N VAL A 82 7.10 -9.89 14.37
CA VAL A 82 7.59 -8.64 15.00
C VAL A 82 7.21 -7.43 14.14
N PHE A 83 7.45 -7.48 12.84
CA PHE A 83 7.08 -6.40 11.93
C PHE A 83 5.56 -6.13 11.96
N ALA A 84 4.77 -7.20 11.87
CA ALA A 84 3.31 -7.11 11.87
C ALA A 84 2.74 -6.57 13.20
N ALA A 85 3.28 -7.01 14.34
CA ALA A 85 2.90 -6.49 15.65
C ALA A 85 3.21 -5.00 15.77
N ASN A 86 4.39 -4.55 15.30
CA ASN A 86 4.77 -3.14 15.29
C ASN A 86 3.82 -2.30 14.41
N SER A 87 3.45 -2.79 13.22
CA SER A 87 2.47 -2.11 12.35
C SER A 87 1.12 -1.94 13.06
N GLN A 88 0.61 -2.99 13.68
CA GLN A 88 -0.64 -2.95 14.45
C GLN A 88 -0.59 -1.98 15.63
N GLN A 89 0.49 -1.98 16.39
CA GLN A 89 0.66 -1.12 17.55
C GLN A 89 0.79 0.36 17.14
N LYS A 90 1.57 0.66 16.10
CA LYS A 90 1.70 2.00 15.53
C LYS A 90 0.34 2.51 15.03
N ALA A 91 -0.41 1.71 14.28
CA ALA A 91 -1.71 2.10 13.74
C ALA A 91 -2.76 2.32 14.85
N ALA A 92 -2.76 1.47 15.87
CA ALA A 92 -3.64 1.66 17.02
C ALA A 92 -3.34 2.94 17.79
N ALA A 93 -2.06 3.23 18.04
CA ALA A 93 -1.62 4.46 18.71
C ALA A 93 -1.95 5.72 17.86
N ALA A 94 -1.72 5.66 16.55
CA ALA A 94 -2.06 6.74 15.63
C ALA A 94 -3.57 7.01 15.58
N GLN A 95 -4.38 5.95 15.59
CA GLN A 95 -5.83 6.07 15.63
C GLN A 95 -6.32 6.65 16.97
N GLU A 96 -5.70 6.27 18.08
CA GLU A 96 -6.05 6.79 19.42
C GLU A 96 -5.67 8.26 19.59
N SER A 97 -4.51 8.67 19.04
CA SER A 97 -4.04 10.05 19.08
C SER A 97 -4.72 10.99 18.09
N GLY A 98 -5.53 10.47 17.16
CA GLY A 98 -6.16 11.26 16.10
C GLY A 98 -5.21 11.65 14.96
N ALA A 99 -4.08 10.96 14.79
CA ALA A 99 -3.11 11.26 13.74
C ALA A 99 -3.71 11.20 12.33
N PHE A 100 -4.72 10.36 12.11
CA PHE A 100 -5.42 10.22 10.83
C PHE A 100 -6.58 11.19 10.63
N ASP A 101 -7.00 11.96 11.64
CA ASP A 101 -8.24 12.76 11.59
C ASP A 101 -8.21 13.81 10.46
N ALA A 102 -7.03 14.36 10.13
CA ALA A 102 -6.87 15.35 9.09
C ALA A 102 -6.93 14.78 7.66
N GLU A 103 -6.68 13.48 7.48
CA GLU A 103 -6.69 12.83 6.16
C GLU A 103 -7.98 12.06 5.88
N ILE A 104 -8.72 11.67 6.92
CA ILE A 104 -9.95 10.89 6.78
C ILE A 104 -11.14 11.78 6.40
N VAL A 105 -11.79 11.45 5.30
CA VAL A 105 -13.07 12.03 4.90
C VAL A 105 -14.20 11.10 5.38
N PRO A 106 -15.03 11.54 6.33
CA PRO A 106 -16.13 10.71 6.84
C PRO A 106 -17.15 10.36 5.75
N VAL A 107 -17.63 9.12 5.75
CA VAL A 107 -18.64 8.63 4.82
C VAL A 107 -19.94 8.33 5.56
N MET A 108 -21.06 8.87 5.05
CA MET A 108 -22.38 8.63 5.63
C MET A 108 -22.96 7.31 5.10
N VAL A 109 -23.00 6.29 5.93
CA VAL A 109 -23.46 4.94 5.56
C VAL A 109 -24.87 4.71 6.09
N LYS A 110 -25.79 4.34 5.19
CA LYS A 110 -27.15 3.93 5.56
C LYS A 110 -27.15 2.49 6.08
N LYS A 111 -27.52 2.31 7.34
CA LYS A 111 -27.67 1.00 7.98
C LYS A 111 -29.11 0.81 8.45
N LYS A 112 -29.92 0.12 7.65
CA LYS A 112 -31.37 -0.06 7.88
C LYS A 112 -32.09 1.28 7.99
N LYS A 113 -32.50 1.69 9.21
CA LYS A 113 -33.24 2.95 9.49
C LYS A 113 -32.34 4.10 9.96
N GLU A 114 -31.06 3.84 10.18
CA GLU A 114 -30.08 4.80 10.69
C GLU A 114 -29.07 5.18 9.63
N THR A 115 -28.55 6.39 9.73
CA THR A 115 -27.39 6.82 8.97
C THR A 115 -26.24 6.99 9.97
N ILE A 116 -25.16 6.26 9.78
CA ILE A 116 -23.97 6.35 10.63
C ILE A 116 -22.85 7.07 9.88
N GLU A 117 -22.12 7.92 10.60
CA GLU A 117 -20.88 8.49 10.10
C GLU A 117 -19.76 7.46 10.26
N PHE A 118 -19.21 6.99 9.15
CA PHE A 118 -18.08 6.06 9.12
C PHE A 118 -16.78 6.85 8.91
N LYS A 119 -15.94 6.93 9.94
CA LYS A 119 -14.71 7.73 9.97
C LYS A 119 -13.57 7.08 10.72
N LYS A 120 -13.70 5.81 11.03
CA LYS A 120 -12.69 5.06 11.78
C LYS A 120 -12.39 3.76 11.08
N ASP A 121 -11.11 3.50 10.82
CA ASP A 121 -10.67 2.22 10.26
C ASP A 121 -10.94 1.08 11.22
N GLU A 122 -11.45 -0.04 10.69
CA GLU A 122 -11.84 -1.23 11.46
C GLU A 122 -10.67 -2.23 11.62
N GLY A 123 -9.58 -2.03 10.87
CA GLY A 123 -8.44 -2.95 10.80
C GLY A 123 -7.54 -3.00 12.03
N PRO A 124 -7.19 -1.84 12.66
CA PRO A 124 -6.25 -1.82 13.77
C PRO A 124 -6.71 -2.62 14.97
N ARG A 125 -5.80 -3.46 15.51
CA ARG A 125 -6.04 -4.37 16.64
C ARG A 125 -5.05 -4.08 17.76
N PRO A 126 -5.39 -3.23 18.74
CA PRO A 126 -4.47 -2.76 19.79
C PRO A 126 -3.83 -3.87 20.61
N GLY A 127 -4.52 -5.02 20.76
CA GLY A 127 -4.04 -6.17 21.52
C GLY A 127 -3.11 -7.13 20.77
N THR A 128 -2.66 -6.75 19.56
CA THR A 128 -1.77 -7.62 18.78
C THR A 128 -0.35 -7.58 19.34
N THR A 129 0.19 -8.77 19.64
CA THR A 129 1.58 -8.98 20.09
C THR A 129 2.21 -10.11 19.28
N VAL A 130 3.55 -10.22 19.35
CA VAL A 130 4.29 -11.32 18.70
C VAL A 130 3.80 -12.67 19.16
N GLU A 131 3.52 -12.83 20.47
CA GLU A 131 3.04 -14.08 21.06
C GLU A 131 1.64 -14.46 20.57
N THR A 132 0.78 -13.47 20.27
CA THR A 132 -0.54 -13.72 19.68
C THR A 132 -0.43 -14.12 18.23
N LEU A 133 0.46 -13.49 17.46
CA LEU A 133 0.71 -13.79 16.05
C LEU A 133 1.37 -15.17 15.87
N ALA A 134 2.31 -15.54 16.74
CA ALA A 134 3.00 -16.83 16.69
C ALA A 134 2.05 -18.04 16.75
N LYS A 135 0.85 -17.88 17.33
CA LYS A 135 -0.19 -18.93 17.41
C LYS A 135 -0.95 -19.15 16.10
N LEU A 136 -0.82 -18.22 15.14
CA LEU A 136 -1.54 -18.33 13.87
C LEU A 136 -0.91 -19.37 12.96
N ARG A 137 -1.77 -20.12 12.28
CA ARG A 137 -1.33 -21.11 11.29
C ARG A 137 -0.87 -20.40 10.02
N THR A 138 0.17 -20.92 9.37
CA THR A 138 0.56 -20.51 8.03
C THR A 138 -0.53 -20.86 7.03
N ILE A 139 -0.72 -19.97 6.04
CA ILE A 139 -1.74 -20.17 5.00
C ILE A 139 -1.31 -21.31 4.08
N ASN A 140 -0.07 -21.30 3.61
CA ASN A 140 0.53 -22.40 2.87
C ASN A 140 1.20 -23.37 3.84
N PRO A 141 1.00 -24.69 3.71
CA PRO A 141 1.73 -25.67 4.50
C PRO A 141 3.24 -25.49 4.34
N GLY A 142 3.95 -25.33 5.47
CA GLY A 142 5.39 -25.09 5.47
C GLY A 142 5.83 -23.70 5.05
N GLY A 143 4.89 -22.76 4.79
CA GLY A 143 5.18 -21.37 4.48
C GLY A 143 5.37 -20.51 5.73
N PHE A 144 5.45 -19.20 5.53
CA PHE A 144 5.73 -18.19 6.56
C PHE A 144 4.54 -17.25 6.79
N VAL A 145 3.73 -17.06 5.74
CA VAL A 145 2.62 -16.09 5.73
C VAL A 145 1.43 -16.60 6.53
N THR A 146 0.86 -15.73 7.34
CA THR A 146 -0.36 -15.96 8.14
C THR A 146 -1.35 -14.83 7.93
N ALA A 147 -2.58 -15.00 8.41
CA ALA A 147 -3.57 -13.92 8.43
C ALA A 147 -3.18 -12.71 9.31
N GLY A 148 -2.14 -12.84 10.16
CA GLY A 148 -1.69 -11.77 11.04
C GLY A 148 -0.48 -10.99 10.52
N ASN A 149 0.25 -11.55 9.54
CA ASN A 149 1.43 -10.90 8.95
C ASN A 149 1.27 -10.61 7.44
N ALA A 150 0.02 -10.57 7.00
CA ALA A 150 -0.43 -10.14 5.68
C ALA A 150 -1.51 -9.06 5.83
N SER A 151 -1.67 -8.21 4.83
CA SER A 151 -2.78 -7.26 4.76
C SER A 151 -4.13 -7.97 4.58
N GLY A 152 -5.20 -7.35 5.05
CA GLY A 152 -6.56 -7.87 4.92
C GLY A 152 -7.21 -7.58 3.57
N ILE A 153 -8.43 -8.10 3.41
CA ILE A 153 -9.37 -7.74 2.36
C ILE A 153 -10.08 -6.45 2.81
N ASN A 154 -9.98 -5.39 2.02
CA ASN A 154 -10.43 -4.07 2.45
C ASN A 154 -11.09 -3.29 1.32
N ASP A 155 -12.07 -2.48 1.68
CA ASP A 155 -12.63 -1.44 0.85
C ASP A 155 -11.94 -0.12 1.19
N GLY A 156 -11.79 0.77 0.22
CA GLY A 156 -11.20 2.07 0.46
C GLY A 156 -11.09 2.93 -0.78
N ALA A 157 -10.91 4.22 -0.57
CA ALA A 157 -10.66 5.20 -1.63
C ALA A 157 -9.72 6.29 -1.12
N ALA A 158 -8.92 6.84 -2.00
CA ALA A 158 -8.07 7.99 -1.74
C ALA A 158 -7.93 8.85 -2.98
N ALA A 159 -7.81 10.16 -2.82
CA ALA A 159 -7.63 11.09 -3.91
C ALA A 159 -6.69 12.25 -3.52
N ILE A 160 -5.93 12.74 -4.48
CA ILE A 160 -5.10 13.94 -4.39
C ILE A 160 -5.37 14.85 -5.58
N VAL A 161 -5.15 16.14 -5.39
CA VAL A 161 -5.12 17.12 -6.48
C VAL A 161 -3.67 17.45 -6.76
N VAL A 162 -3.27 17.32 -8.03
CA VAL A 162 -1.94 17.67 -8.53
C VAL A 162 -2.11 18.83 -9.51
N MET A 163 -1.30 19.87 -9.38
CA MET A 163 -1.36 21.03 -10.27
C MET A 163 0.03 21.62 -10.52
N SER A 164 0.14 22.43 -11.55
CA SER A 164 1.37 23.19 -11.78
C SER A 164 1.56 24.26 -10.70
N GLU A 165 2.81 24.69 -10.48
CA GLU A 165 3.12 25.77 -9.53
C GLU A 165 2.43 27.08 -9.92
N GLU A 166 2.37 27.36 -11.22
CA GLU A 166 1.71 28.55 -11.79
C GLU A 166 0.22 28.53 -11.43
N LYS A 167 -0.42 27.38 -11.61
CA LYS A 167 -1.85 27.24 -11.31
C LYS A 167 -2.14 27.32 -9.81
N ALA A 168 -1.28 26.77 -8.97
CA ALA A 168 -1.40 26.91 -7.51
C ALA A 168 -1.34 28.39 -7.08
N LYS A 169 -0.40 29.16 -7.66
CA LYS A 169 -0.27 30.61 -7.43
C LYS A 169 -1.48 31.38 -7.92
N GLU A 170 -1.97 31.09 -9.13
CA GLU A 170 -3.16 31.70 -9.71
C GLU A 170 -4.39 31.53 -8.83
N LEU A 171 -4.57 30.32 -8.29
CA LEU A 171 -5.70 29.96 -7.44
C LEU A 171 -5.51 30.34 -5.96
N GLY A 172 -4.33 30.81 -5.56
CA GLY A 172 -4.00 31.12 -4.18
C GLY A 172 -3.98 29.90 -3.26
N VAL A 173 -3.73 28.70 -3.82
CA VAL A 173 -3.68 27.43 -3.07
C VAL A 173 -2.26 27.22 -2.57
N LYS A 174 -2.12 26.93 -1.26
CA LYS A 174 -0.84 26.50 -0.69
C LYS A 174 -0.66 24.99 -0.92
N PRO A 175 0.38 24.57 -1.65
CA PRO A 175 0.66 23.14 -1.82
C PRO A 175 0.98 22.45 -0.50
N MET A 176 0.59 21.19 -0.34
CA MET A 176 1.04 20.36 0.78
C MET A 176 2.50 19.93 0.61
N ALA A 177 2.90 19.64 -0.62
CA ALA A 177 4.27 19.30 -1.01
C ALA A 177 4.46 19.47 -2.52
N THR A 178 5.70 19.46 -2.96
CA THR A 178 6.11 19.45 -4.36
C THR A 178 6.51 18.04 -4.78
N PHE A 179 6.00 17.57 -5.93
CA PHE A 179 6.45 16.34 -6.57
C PHE A 179 7.89 16.53 -7.10
N VAL A 180 8.81 15.67 -6.63
CA VAL A 180 10.21 15.71 -7.07
C VAL A 180 10.44 14.78 -8.25
N ALA A 181 10.12 13.50 -8.07
CA ALA A 181 10.30 12.48 -9.10
C ALA A 181 9.48 11.23 -8.81
N GLY A 182 9.26 10.46 -9.86
CA GLY A 182 8.68 9.11 -9.74
C GLY A 182 9.37 8.11 -10.66
N ALA A 183 9.26 6.84 -10.29
CA ALA A 183 9.78 5.73 -11.09
C ALA A 183 8.91 4.49 -10.98
N LEU A 184 8.88 3.75 -12.09
CA LEU A 184 8.37 2.39 -12.17
C LEU A 184 9.54 1.46 -12.47
N ALA A 185 9.51 0.24 -11.95
CA ALA A 185 10.49 -0.81 -12.24
C ALA A 185 9.83 -2.17 -12.31
N GLY A 186 10.41 -3.07 -13.10
CA GLY A 186 10.03 -4.47 -13.18
C GLY A 186 10.99 -5.34 -12.36
N VAL A 187 10.47 -6.43 -11.80
CA VAL A 187 11.20 -7.50 -11.12
C VAL A 187 10.59 -8.85 -11.50
N ASP A 188 11.20 -9.93 -11.09
CA ASP A 188 10.63 -11.27 -11.28
C ASP A 188 9.25 -11.37 -10.62
N PRO A 189 8.19 -11.80 -11.33
CA PRO A 189 6.85 -11.97 -10.77
C PRO A 189 6.82 -12.87 -9.54
N SER A 190 7.66 -13.90 -9.46
CA SER A 190 7.70 -14.84 -8.33
C SER A 190 8.11 -14.21 -7.00
N ILE A 191 8.71 -13.02 -7.06
CA ILE A 191 9.10 -12.20 -5.91
C ILE A 191 8.61 -10.76 -6.05
N MET A 192 7.40 -10.57 -6.57
CA MET A 192 6.83 -9.24 -6.91
C MET A 192 6.96 -8.22 -5.79
N GLY A 193 6.93 -8.67 -4.53
CA GLY A 193 7.02 -7.82 -3.34
C GLY A 193 8.33 -7.01 -3.25
N ILE A 194 9.38 -7.39 -4.00
CA ILE A 194 10.66 -6.66 -4.06
C ILE A 194 10.62 -5.49 -5.05
N GLY A 195 9.54 -5.32 -5.80
CA GLY A 195 9.35 -4.19 -6.73
C GLY A 195 9.72 -2.82 -6.15
N PRO A 196 9.38 -2.48 -4.91
CA PRO A 196 9.78 -1.24 -4.25
C PRO A 196 11.28 -0.99 -4.24
N VAL A 197 12.10 -2.02 -4.10
CA VAL A 197 13.58 -1.90 -4.10
C VAL A 197 14.06 -1.36 -5.45
N ALA A 198 13.60 -1.99 -6.53
CA ALA A 198 13.99 -1.59 -7.89
C ALA A 198 13.48 -0.19 -8.25
N ALA A 199 12.23 0.11 -7.91
CA ALA A 199 11.62 1.42 -8.18
C ALA A 199 12.29 2.54 -7.36
N THR A 200 12.58 2.31 -6.08
CA THR A 200 13.25 3.28 -5.20
C THR A 200 14.68 3.52 -5.65
N LYS A 201 15.47 2.48 -5.95
CA LYS A 201 16.81 2.66 -6.51
C LYS A 201 16.80 3.48 -7.80
N LYS A 202 15.80 3.25 -8.66
CA LYS A 202 15.65 4.00 -9.92
C LYS A 202 15.28 5.46 -9.70
N VAL A 203 14.40 5.78 -8.75
CA VAL A 203 14.03 7.18 -8.47
C VAL A 203 15.16 7.91 -7.74
N MET A 204 15.88 7.26 -6.84
CA MET A 204 17.08 7.81 -6.21
C MET A 204 18.17 8.12 -7.24
N ALA A 205 18.40 7.24 -8.20
CA ALA A 205 19.35 7.48 -9.28
C ALA A 205 18.99 8.69 -10.16
N LYS A 206 17.68 8.97 -10.34
CA LYS A 206 17.20 10.16 -11.07
C LYS A 206 17.44 11.47 -10.32
N THR A 207 17.38 11.44 -9.00
CA THR A 207 17.43 12.63 -8.15
C THR A 207 18.77 12.87 -7.49
N GLY A 208 19.65 11.86 -7.48
CA GLY A 208 20.90 11.88 -6.73
C GLY A 208 20.70 11.68 -5.21
N MET A 209 19.46 11.49 -4.76
CA MET A 209 19.14 11.27 -3.34
C MET A 209 19.52 9.85 -2.91
N LYS A 210 19.73 9.70 -1.61
CA LYS A 210 19.99 8.44 -0.92
C LYS A 210 18.85 8.12 0.05
N ILE A 211 18.82 6.91 0.58
CA ILE A 211 17.76 6.48 1.50
C ILE A 211 17.75 7.30 2.81
N GLU A 212 18.91 7.73 3.25
CA GLU A 212 19.10 8.53 4.47
C GLU A 212 18.58 9.97 4.31
N ASP A 213 18.35 10.44 3.08
CA ASP A 213 17.84 11.78 2.80
C ASP A 213 16.31 11.87 3.00
N PHE A 214 15.62 10.73 3.18
CA PHE A 214 14.18 10.74 3.42
C PHE A 214 13.89 10.80 4.92
N ASP A 215 13.12 11.80 5.33
CA ASP A 215 12.66 11.91 6.70
C ASP A 215 11.58 10.87 7.02
N ILE A 216 10.68 10.61 6.06
CA ILE A 216 9.57 9.67 6.19
C ILE A 216 9.46 8.83 4.92
N ILE A 217 9.23 7.53 5.12
CA ILE A 217 9.00 6.55 4.06
C ILE A 217 7.69 5.83 4.34
N GLU A 218 6.72 5.98 3.45
CA GLU A 218 5.50 5.16 3.42
C GLU A 218 5.68 4.05 2.39
N ALA A 219 5.95 2.84 2.86
CA ALA A 219 6.04 1.63 2.04
C ALA A 219 4.82 0.75 2.31
N ASN A 220 4.06 0.42 1.26
CA ASN A 220 2.86 -0.39 1.43
C ASN A 220 3.19 -1.79 1.95
N GLU A 221 2.47 -2.23 2.97
CA GLU A 221 2.66 -3.51 3.65
C GLU A 221 1.69 -4.57 3.13
N ALA A 222 1.87 -5.02 1.89
CA ALA A 222 1.05 -6.12 1.38
C ALA A 222 1.27 -7.40 2.19
N PHE A 223 2.53 -7.66 2.57
CA PHE A 223 2.99 -8.75 3.44
C PHE A 223 4.15 -8.27 4.31
N ALA A 224 4.25 -8.75 5.54
CA ALA A 224 5.42 -8.48 6.38
C ALA A 224 6.72 -8.99 5.72
N ALA A 225 6.66 -10.14 5.04
CA ALA A 225 7.79 -10.72 4.31
C ALA A 225 8.43 -9.72 3.34
N GLN A 226 7.61 -9.14 2.48
CA GLN A 226 8.10 -8.17 1.48
C GLN A 226 8.55 -6.86 2.15
N SER A 227 7.87 -6.42 3.21
CA SER A 227 8.24 -5.18 3.90
C SER A 227 9.59 -5.29 4.60
N VAL A 228 9.85 -6.42 5.28
CA VAL A 228 11.14 -6.71 5.93
C VAL A 228 12.26 -6.80 4.90
N ALA A 229 12.04 -7.52 3.78
CA ALA A 229 13.04 -7.65 2.72
C ALA A 229 13.36 -6.30 2.06
N VAL A 230 12.34 -5.49 1.76
CA VAL A 230 12.51 -4.13 1.20
C VAL A 230 13.30 -3.24 2.16
N GLY A 231 12.96 -3.27 3.46
CA GLY A 231 13.69 -2.53 4.49
C GLY A 231 15.18 -2.90 4.53
N LYS A 232 15.49 -4.20 4.51
CA LYS A 232 16.87 -4.71 4.49
C LYS A 232 17.63 -4.29 3.22
N ASP A 233 17.05 -4.48 2.03
CA ASP A 233 17.70 -4.22 0.74
C ASP A 233 17.94 -2.74 0.44
N LEU A 234 17.11 -1.86 1.00
CA LEU A 234 17.26 -0.41 0.88
C LEU A 234 18.05 0.22 2.05
N GLY A 235 18.24 -0.50 3.15
CA GLY A 235 18.87 0.04 4.35
C GLY A 235 18.00 1.05 5.10
N ILE A 236 16.66 0.86 5.07
CA ILE A 236 15.72 1.77 5.74
C ILE A 236 15.83 1.62 7.25
N ASP A 237 15.91 2.74 7.98
CA ASP A 237 15.70 2.76 9.43
C ASP A 237 14.21 2.55 9.72
N THR A 238 13.85 1.29 10.03
CA THR A 238 12.45 0.87 10.20
C THR A 238 11.78 1.46 11.44
N GLU A 239 12.55 1.95 12.39
CA GLU A 239 12.01 2.57 13.61
C GLU A 239 11.75 4.06 13.41
N LYS A 240 12.64 4.76 12.68
CA LYS A 240 12.54 6.21 12.53
C LYS A 240 11.82 6.66 11.28
N GLN A 241 12.05 5.98 10.15
CA GLN A 241 11.60 6.45 8.84
C GLN A 241 10.35 5.72 8.33
N LEU A 242 10.22 4.39 8.64
CA LEU A 242 9.25 3.54 7.97
C LEU A 242 7.89 3.53 8.67
N ASN A 243 6.84 3.87 7.90
CA ASN A 243 5.44 3.76 8.29
C ASN A 243 5.23 4.18 9.75
N PRO A 244 5.46 5.45 10.10
CA PRO A 244 5.44 5.89 11.49
C PRO A 244 4.10 5.70 12.18
N ASN A 245 3.01 5.65 11.41
CA ASN A 245 1.66 5.43 11.89
C ASN A 245 1.12 4.01 11.58
N GLY A 246 2.03 3.03 11.37
CA GLY A 246 1.66 1.71 10.90
C GLY A 246 1.30 1.70 9.41
N GLY A 247 0.98 0.53 8.88
CA GLY A 247 0.72 0.37 7.45
C GLY A 247 -0.39 -0.64 7.15
N ALA A 248 -0.39 -1.18 5.94
CA ALA A 248 -1.50 -1.96 5.40
C ALA A 248 -1.79 -3.26 6.15
N ILE A 249 -0.85 -3.83 6.88
CA ILE A 249 -1.11 -5.00 7.75
C ILE A 249 -2.17 -4.65 8.80
N ALA A 250 -2.15 -3.41 9.31
CA ALA A 250 -3.11 -2.93 10.29
C ALA A 250 -4.27 -2.18 9.63
N LEU A 251 -3.99 -1.25 8.69
CA LEU A 251 -4.97 -0.36 8.09
C LEU A 251 -5.74 -1.00 6.94
N GLY A 252 -5.16 -2.03 6.30
CA GLY A 252 -5.73 -2.68 5.14
C GLY A 252 -5.07 -2.30 3.81
N HIS A 253 -5.34 -3.12 2.78
CA HIS A 253 -4.79 -2.95 1.44
C HIS A 253 -5.89 -2.98 0.37
N PRO A 254 -6.72 -1.92 0.28
CA PRO A 254 -7.62 -1.75 -0.86
C PRO A 254 -6.78 -1.52 -2.12
N VAL A 255 -6.57 -2.58 -2.90
CA VAL A 255 -5.50 -2.68 -3.92
C VAL A 255 -5.49 -1.47 -4.86
N GLY A 256 -6.65 -1.09 -5.42
CA GLY A 256 -6.77 0.04 -6.33
C GLY A 256 -6.60 1.42 -5.69
N ALA A 257 -6.69 1.53 -4.35
CA ALA A 257 -6.56 2.79 -3.61
C ALA A 257 -5.20 2.97 -2.93
N SER A 258 -4.49 1.88 -2.62
CA SER A 258 -3.33 1.88 -1.72
C SER A 258 -2.21 2.81 -2.16
N GLY A 259 -1.94 2.94 -3.45
CA GLY A 259 -0.89 3.84 -3.94
C GLY A 259 -1.18 5.32 -3.63
N CYS A 260 -2.43 5.75 -3.74
CA CYS A 260 -2.84 7.08 -3.36
C CYS A 260 -2.92 7.23 -1.83
N ARG A 261 -3.44 6.20 -1.13
CA ARG A 261 -3.57 6.21 0.33
C ARG A 261 -2.22 6.44 1.01
N ILE A 262 -1.17 5.69 0.67
CA ILE A 262 0.15 5.86 1.28
C ILE A 262 0.73 7.26 1.01
N LEU A 263 0.46 7.84 -0.15
CA LEU A 263 0.90 9.20 -0.45
C LEU A 263 0.13 10.25 0.36
N VAL A 264 -1.18 10.09 0.55
CA VAL A 264 -2.00 10.96 1.42
C VAL A 264 -1.46 10.92 2.85
N THR A 265 -1.26 9.73 3.41
CA THR A 265 -0.70 9.54 4.76
C THR A 265 0.69 10.16 4.87
N LEU A 266 1.56 9.94 3.88
CA LEU A 266 2.89 10.55 3.83
C LEU A 266 2.84 12.07 3.91
N LEU A 267 1.96 12.71 3.11
CA LEU A 267 1.84 14.17 3.06
C LEU A 267 1.36 14.75 4.40
N HIS A 268 0.36 14.14 5.01
CA HIS A 268 -0.16 14.59 6.31
C HIS A 268 0.87 14.38 7.43
N GLU A 269 1.55 13.25 7.44
CA GLU A 269 2.58 12.96 8.44
C GLU A 269 3.81 13.88 8.29
N MET A 270 4.23 14.16 7.06
CA MET A 270 5.30 15.13 6.81
C MET A 270 4.94 16.51 7.35
N GLN A 271 3.71 16.97 7.15
CA GLN A 271 3.25 18.24 7.70
C GLN A 271 3.20 18.24 9.23
N ALA A 272 2.67 17.17 9.83
CA ALA A 272 2.53 17.04 11.27
C ALA A 272 3.89 17.04 12.00
N ARG A 273 4.91 16.41 11.39
CA ARG A 273 6.27 16.34 11.96
C ARG A 273 7.21 17.45 11.52
N GLY A 274 6.81 18.30 10.58
CA GLY A 274 7.72 19.27 9.95
C GLY A 274 8.83 18.63 9.13
N ALA A 275 8.59 17.42 8.63
CA ALA A 275 9.51 16.69 7.76
C ALA A 275 9.58 17.36 6.37
N LYS A 276 10.75 17.30 5.73
CA LYS A 276 10.99 17.99 4.46
C LYS A 276 10.95 17.07 3.25
N THR A 277 11.35 15.81 3.42
CA THR A 277 11.50 14.85 2.31
C THR A 277 10.75 13.56 2.61
N GLY A 278 9.99 13.09 1.64
CA GLY A 278 9.19 11.88 1.77
C GLY A 278 9.25 10.97 0.56
N LEU A 279 9.20 9.67 0.80
CA LEU A 279 9.13 8.62 -0.20
C LEU A 279 7.87 7.77 0.02
N ALA A 280 7.04 7.64 -1.01
CA ALA A 280 5.98 6.64 -1.07
C ALA A 280 6.39 5.53 -2.05
N THR A 281 6.29 4.27 -1.64
CA THR A 281 6.63 3.13 -2.50
C THR A 281 5.73 1.92 -2.26
N LEU A 282 5.46 1.15 -3.32
CA LEU A 282 4.66 -0.06 -3.23
C LEU A 282 5.03 -1.08 -4.31
N CYS A 283 4.77 -2.35 -4.01
CA CYS A 283 4.82 -3.44 -4.98
C CYS A 283 3.52 -3.50 -5.79
N ILE A 284 3.60 -4.14 -6.95
CA ILE A 284 2.47 -4.34 -7.86
C ILE A 284 2.54 -5.77 -8.37
N GLY A 285 1.42 -6.46 -8.40
CA GLY A 285 1.31 -7.81 -8.95
C GLY A 285 1.84 -7.91 -10.37
N GLY A 286 2.37 -9.08 -10.74
CA GLY A 286 3.06 -9.28 -12.01
C GLY A 286 4.54 -8.90 -12.01
N GLY A 287 5.11 -8.53 -10.85
CA GLY A 287 6.53 -8.22 -10.70
C GLY A 287 6.88 -6.77 -11.01
N MET A 288 6.21 -5.82 -10.38
CA MET A 288 6.47 -4.40 -10.58
C MET A 288 6.57 -3.64 -9.25
N GLY A 289 7.17 -2.45 -9.29
CA GLY A 289 7.19 -1.49 -8.20
C GLY A 289 6.99 -0.07 -8.68
N CYS A 290 6.44 0.76 -7.80
CA CYS A 290 6.26 2.19 -8.03
C CYS A 290 6.82 2.97 -6.83
N SER A 291 7.54 4.06 -7.10
CA SER A 291 8.05 4.98 -6.09
C SER A 291 7.80 6.42 -6.49
N THR A 292 7.51 7.26 -5.49
CA THR A 292 7.26 8.70 -5.65
C THR A 292 7.97 9.45 -4.54
N ILE A 293 8.75 10.48 -4.90
CA ILE A 293 9.41 11.39 -3.97
C ILE A 293 8.67 12.71 -3.96
N VAL A 294 8.41 13.21 -2.76
CA VAL A 294 7.82 14.53 -2.52
C VAL A 294 8.68 15.33 -1.54
N LYS A 295 8.57 16.66 -1.60
CA LYS A 295 9.31 17.58 -0.74
C LYS A 295 8.40 18.72 -0.27
N ILE A 296 8.48 19.07 1.00
CA ILE A 296 7.86 20.29 1.55
C ILE A 296 8.92 21.40 1.48
N GLU A 297 8.60 22.45 0.77
CA GLU A 297 9.46 23.65 0.69
C GLU A 297 9.11 24.62 1.81
N ASP A 298 10.08 25.45 2.19
CA ASP A 298 9.95 26.44 3.29
C ASP A 298 8.91 27.52 2.97
#